data_e786c666617f8a0571c93fc796706268
#
_entry.id   e786c666617f8a0571c93fc796706268
#
_cell.length_a   1.000
_cell.length_b   1.000
_cell.length_c   1.000
_cell.angle_alpha   90.00
_cell.angle_beta   90.00
_cell.angle_gamma   90.00
#
_symmetry.space_group_name_H-M   'P 1'
#
loop_
_entity.id
_entity.type
_entity.pdbx_description
1 polymer ?
#
loop_
_entity_poly.entity_id
_entity_poly.type
_entity_poly.pdbx_seq_one_letter_code
_entity_poly.pdbx_strand_id
1 'polypeptide(L)' 'MSDSQVLEYVKKGIRQGKEQKQLASELARKGVTKEQAMRVKQLYEQQNNVN' A
#
# COMPACT_ATOMS: atom_id res chain seq x y z
N MET A 1 2.45 -11.62 2.39
CA MET A 1 1.63 -10.70 3.20
C MET A 1 0.19 -10.71 2.72
N SER A 2 -0.75 -10.61 3.64
CA SER A 2 -2.15 -10.48 3.27
C SER A 2 -2.43 -9.05 2.79
N ASP A 3 -3.56 -8.89 2.10
CA ASP A 3 -3.94 -7.55 1.63
C ASP A 3 -4.08 -6.57 2.80
N SER A 4 -4.62 -7.04 3.93
CA SER A 4 -4.74 -6.19 5.12
C SER A 4 -3.39 -5.73 5.64
N GLN A 5 -2.42 -6.63 5.68
CA GLN A 5 -1.07 -6.28 6.13
C GLN A 5 -0.41 -5.28 5.19
N VAL A 6 -0.57 -5.48 3.90
CA VAL A 6 -0.01 -4.56 2.90
C VAL A 6 -0.68 -3.20 3.02
N LEU A 7 -2.00 -3.18 3.21
CA LEU A 7 -2.74 -1.93 3.36
C LEU A 7 -2.26 -1.16 4.59
N GLU A 8 -2.07 -1.84 5.71
CA GLU A 8 -1.57 -1.20 6.92
C GLU A 8 -0.17 -0.63 6.71
N TYR A 9 0.68 -1.37 6.02
CA TYR A 9 2.03 -0.91 5.72
C TYR A 9 1.99 0.37 4.87
N VAL A 10 1.13 0.39 3.87
CA VAL A 10 0.99 1.56 2.99
C VAL A 10 0.49 2.76 3.79
N LYS A 11 -0.53 2.58 4.61
CA LYS A 11 -1.06 3.67 5.44
C LYS A 11 0.01 4.25 6.33
N LYS A 12 0.77 3.40 6.98
CA LYS A 12 1.84 3.83 7.87
C LYS A 12 2.91 4.59 7.10
N GLY A 13 3.29 4.08 5.92
CA GLY A 13 4.29 4.74 5.10
C GLY A 13 3.86 6.13 4.66
N ILE A 14 2.60 6.26 4.27
CA ILE A 14 2.08 7.56 3.85
C ILE A 14 2.08 8.55 5.01
N ARG A 15 1.73 8.11 6.21
CA ARG A 15 1.79 8.96 7.40
C ARG A 15 3.21 9.43 7.69
N GLN A 16 4.19 8.60 7.38
CA GLN A 16 5.60 8.92 7.59
C GLN A 16 6.17 9.80 6.48
N GLY A 17 5.38 10.11 5.47
CA GLY A 17 5.81 10.96 4.37
C GLY A 17 6.57 10.24 3.28
N LYS A 18 6.48 8.93 3.21
CA LYS A 18 7.17 8.16 2.17
C LYS A 18 6.47 8.33 0.83
N GLU A 19 7.27 8.37 -0.23
CA GLU A 19 6.74 8.45 -1.58
C GLU A 19 6.21 7.10 -2.04
N GLN A 20 5.27 7.12 -2.99
CA GLN A 20 4.69 5.90 -3.53
C GLN A 20 5.76 4.99 -4.14
N LYS A 21 6.73 5.56 -4.85
CA LYS A 21 7.81 4.77 -5.44
C LYS A 21 8.60 4.02 -4.39
N GLN A 22 8.88 4.68 -3.28
CA GLN A 22 9.61 4.07 -2.17
C GLN A 22 8.81 2.92 -1.56
N LEU A 23 7.52 3.15 -1.33
CA LEU A 23 6.64 2.11 -0.78
C LEU A 23 6.54 0.92 -1.73
N ALA A 24 6.41 1.17 -3.02
CA ALA A 24 6.34 0.10 -4.01
C ALA A 24 7.62 -0.74 -4.01
N SER A 25 8.78 -0.10 -3.93
CA SER A 25 10.05 -0.81 -3.87
C SER A 25 10.16 -1.67 -2.61
N GLU A 26 9.75 -1.13 -1.48
CA GLU A 26 9.79 -1.85 -0.20
C GLU A 26 8.85 -3.05 -0.23
N LEU A 27 7.66 -2.88 -0.77
CA LEU A 27 6.70 -3.97 -0.87
C LEU A 27 7.20 -5.07 -1.81
N ALA A 28 7.82 -4.69 -2.92
CA ALA A 28 8.38 -5.66 -3.84
C ALA A 28 9.45 -6.51 -3.16
N ARG A 29 10.28 -5.90 -2.31
CA ARG A 29 11.29 -6.62 -1.54
C ARG A 29 10.67 -7.61 -0.56
N LYS A 30 9.47 -7.32 -0.09
CA LYS A 30 8.76 -8.19 0.84
C LYS A 30 7.98 -9.29 0.14
N GLY A 31 8.06 -9.36 -1.18
CA GLY A 31 7.38 -10.39 -1.95
C GLY A 31 5.96 -10.03 -2.38
N VAL A 32 5.58 -8.79 -2.23
CA VAL A 32 4.26 -8.34 -2.68
C VAL A 32 4.27 -8.20 -4.19
N THR A 33 3.30 -8.83 -4.85
CA THR A 33 3.20 -8.75 -6.31
C THR A 33 2.61 -7.41 -6.73
N LYS A 34 2.85 -7.07 -7.99
CA LYS A 34 2.30 -5.86 -8.57
C LYS A 34 0.78 -5.85 -8.50
N GLU A 35 0.15 -7.01 -8.76
CA GLU A 35 -1.29 -7.14 -8.71
C GLU A 35 -1.83 -6.89 -7.30
N GLN A 36 -1.17 -7.45 -6.30
CA GLN A 36 -1.57 -7.24 -4.92
C GLN A 36 -1.43 -5.77 -4.54
N ALA A 37 -0.33 -5.14 -4.95
CA ALA A 37 -0.11 -3.73 -4.66
C ALA A 37 -1.20 -2.86 -5.29
N MET A 38 -1.63 -3.19 -6.50
CA MET A 38 -2.70 -2.45 -7.15
C MET A 38 -4.04 -2.62 -6.44
N ARG A 39 -4.36 -3.84 -6.01
CA ARG A 39 -5.59 -4.07 -5.24
C ARG A 39 -5.59 -3.26 -3.95
N VAL A 40 -4.47 -3.27 -3.25
CA VAL A 40 -4.35 -2.54 -2.00
C VAL A 40 -4.45 -1.03 -2.22
N LYS A 41 -3.87 -0.55 -3.30
CA LYS A 41 -3.99 0.86 -3.64
C LYS A 41 -5.45 1.26 -3.83
N GLN A 42 -6.21 0.43 -4.53
CA GLN A 42 -7.63 0.68 -4.72
C GLN A 42 -8.39 0.67 -3.40
N LEU A 43 -8.07 -0.28 -2.53
CA LEU A 43 -8.68 -0.34 -1.21
C LEU A 43 -8.38 0.93 -0.40
N TYR A 44 -7.15 1.40 -0.48
CA TYR A 44 -6.76 2.61 0.21
C TYR A 44 -7.55 3.82 -0.30
N GLU A 45 -7.66 3.92 -1.62
CA GLU A 45 -8.41 5.03 -2.23
C GLU A 45 -9.89 4.99 -1.84
N GLN A 46 -10.48 3.80 -1.79
CA GLN A 46 -11.86 3.65 -1.38
C GLN A 46 -12.07 4.08 0.07
N GLN A 47 -11.15 3.72 0.94
CA GLN A 47 -11.26 4.09 2.36
C GLN A 47 -11.08 5.57 2.58
N ASN A 48 -10.24 6.22 1.77
CA ASN A 48 -9.98 7.64 1.92
C ASN A 48 -10.94 8.51 1.14
N ASN A 49 -11.70 7.90 0.24
CA ASN A 49 -12.65 8.64 -0.60
C ASN A 49 -14.04 8.60 0.04
N VAL A 50 -14.09 8.95 1.32
CA VAL A 50 -15.34 9.00 2.06
C VAL A 50 -15.88 10.41 2.01
N ASN A 51 -17.04 10.53 1.42
CA ASN A 51 -17.72 11.82 1.39
C ASN A 51 -18.88 11.80 2.36
#